data_842430cb83774f74d90b58946343c912
#
_entry.id   842430cb83774f74d90b58946343c912
#
_cell.length_a   1.000
_cell.length_b   1.000
_cell.length_c   1.000
_cell.angle_alpha   90.00
_cell.angle_beta   90.00
_cell.angle_gamma   90.00
#
_symmetry.space_group_name_H-M   'P 1'
#
loop_
_entity.id
_entity.type
_entity.pdbx_description
1 polymer ?
#
loop_
_entity_poly.entity_id
_entity_poly.type
_entity_poly.pdbx_seq_one_letter_code
_entity_poly.pdbx_strand_id
1 'polypeptide(L)'
;MLQKPNSAYFHIPFCSHICYYCDFAKVLMTGQPIDAYIESLIEEFQSFEIEKLRTIYIGGGTPSVLSAQQLERLLTAIAEQLDLEVLEEFTVEANPGDLSDEVIKVLADSAVNRISLGVQTFNDALLKKIGRTHTEVQVYDSVERLKKAGFENITIDFNLCFTWANDGDG
;
A
#
# COMPACT_ATOMS: atom_id res chain seq x y z
N MET A 1 -32.31 -0.83 -12.35
CA MET A 1 -31.48 0.04 -11.47
C MET A 1 -30.09 -0.51 -11.46
N LEU A 2 -29.08 0.33 -11.69
CA LEU A 2 -27.69 -0.08 -11.50
C LEU A 2 -27.47 -0.33 -10.01
N GLN A 3 -26.81 -1.44 -9.68
CA GLN A 3 -26.47 -1.76 -8.30
C GLN A 3 -25.42 -0.74 -7.82
N LYS A 4 -25.61 -0.14 -6.64
CA LYS A 4 -24.59 0.75 -6.06
C LYS A 4 -23.29 -0.03 -5.83
N PRO A 5 -22.11 0.57 -6.04
CA PRO A 5 -20.83 -0.10 -5.75
C PRO A 5 -20.76 -0.45 -4.26
N ASN A 6 -20.16 -1.58 -3.95
CA ASN A 6 -19.89 -2.04 -2.59
C ASN A 6 -18.41 -2.15 -2.27
N SER A 7 -17.55 -1.76 -3.21
CA SER A 7 -16.09 -1.79 -3.10
C SER A 7 -15.50 -0.55 -3.73
N ALA A 8 -14.36 -0.06 -3.18
CA ALA A 8 -13.58 1.02 -3.75
C ALA A 8 -12.11 0.67 -3.82
N TYR A 9 -11.45 1.16 -4.88
CA TYR A 9 -10.00 1.13 -5.03
C TYR A 9 -9.48 2.56 -5.14
N PHE A 10 -8.50 2.89 -4.28
CA PHE A 10 -7.79 4.16 -4.32
C PHE A 10 -6.39 3.93 -4.85
N HIS A 11 -6.04 4.64 -5.92
CA HIS A 11 -4.73 4.50 -6.54
C HIS A 11 -3.75 5.53 -5.99
N ILE A 12 -2.64 5.07 -5.42
CA ILE A 12 -1.52 5.91 -5.01
C ILE A 12 -0.34 5.62 -5.94
N PRO A 13 -0.09 6.45 -6.97
CA PRO A 13 0.87 6.12 -8.02
C PRO A 13 2.34 6.29 -7.60
N PHE A 14 2.61 6.72 -6.39
CA PHE A 14 3.95 7.10 -5.95
C PHE A 14 4.74 5.91 -5.43
N CYS A 15 6.04 5.87 -5.81
CA CYS A 15 7.02 4.93 -5.28
C CYS A 15 8.29 5.69 -4.88
N SER A 16 8.92 5.28 -3.78
CA SER A 16 10.26 5.73 -3.41
C SER A 16 11.32 5.25 -4.42
N HIS A 17 11.02 4.13 -5.09
CA HIS A 17 11.90 3.44 -6.01
C HIS A 17 11.10 2.68 -7.08
N ILE A 18 11.61 2.56 -8.31
CA ILE A 18 10.98 1.79 -9.40
C ILE A 18 11.65 0.42 -9.50
N CYS A 19 10.87 -0.62 -9.22
CA CYS A 19 11.31 -2.01 -9.38
C CYS A 19 11.36 -2.43 -10.85
N TYR A 20 12.36 -3.23 -11.25
CA TYR A 20 12.61 -3.56 -12.67
C TYR A 20 11.54 -4.45 -13.30
N TYR A 21 10.76 -5.17 -12.50
CA TYR A 21 9.72 -6.09 -12.96
C TYR A 21 8.31 -5.47 -13.00
N CYS A 22 8.15 -4.25 -12.46
CA CYS A 22 6.83 -3.71 -12.19
C CYS A 22 6.28 -2.91 -13.36
N ASP A 23 5.12 -3.31 -13.88
CA ASP A 23 4.42 -2.64 -14.99
C ASP A 23 3.17 -1.86 -14.54
N PHE A 24 2.95 -1.72 -13.23
CA PHE A 24 1.83 -0.91 -12.73
C PHE A 24 2.00 0.57 -13.06
N ALA A 25 0.88 1.29 -13.15
CA ALA A 25 0.88 2.74 -13.32
C ALA A 25 1.48 3.42 -12.08
N LYS A 26 2.72 3.85 -12.19
CA LYS A 26 3.50 4.42 -11.09
C LYS A 26 4.49 5.47 -11.54
N VAL A 27 4.88 6.34 -10.62
CA VAL A 27 5.91 7.36 -10.81
C VAL A 27 6.82 7.43 -9.59
N LEU A 28 8.07 7.87 -9.77
CA LEU A 28 8.92 8.24 -8.63
C LEU A 28 8.30 9.41 -7.87
N MET A 29 8.26 9.33 -6.55
CA MET A 29 7.67 10.35 -5.69
C MET A 29 8.43 11.68 -5.70
N THR A 30 9.73 11.64 -6.00
CA THR A 30 10.60 12.82 -5.99
C THR A 30 10.11 13.88 -6.98
N GLY A 31 9.84 15.08 -6.48
CA GLY A 31 9.36 16.21 -7.26
C GLY A 31 7.90 16.16 -7.68
N GLN A 32 7.14 15.16 -7.23
CA GLN A 32 5.71 15.06 -7.51
C GLN A 32 4.88 15.92 -6.54
N PRO A 33 3.77 16.50 -6.99
CA PRO A 33 2.87 17.29 -6.17
C PRO A 33 1.93 16.38 -5.36
N ILE A 34 2.50 15.58 -4.43
CA ILE A 34 1.77 14.52 -3.70
C ILE A 34 0.59 15.10 -2.92
N ASP A 35 0.77 16.24 -2.24
CA ASP A 35 -0.31 16.86 -1.46
C ASP A 35 -1.50 17.27 -2.36
N ALA A 36 -1.21 17.88 -3.50
CA ALA A 36 -2.26 18.26 -4.47
C ALA A 36 -2.96 17.02 -5.06
N TYR A 37 -2.22 15.93 -5.27
CA TYR A 37 -2.81 14.66 -5.72
C TYR A 37 -3.78 14.09 -4.69
N ILE A 38 -3.38 14.06 -3.42
CA ILE A 38 -4.23 13.56 -2.32
C ILE A 38 -5.48 14.42 -2.18
N GLU A 39 -5.35 15.75 -2.27
CA GLU A 39 -6.48 16.67 -2.26
C GLU A 39 -7.48 16.30 -3.36
N SER A 40 -6.99 16.21 -4.61
CA SER A 40 -7.84 15.88 -5.76
C SER A 40 -8.49 14.50 -5.63
N LEU A 41 -7.77 13.51 -5.06
CA LEU A 41 -8.30 12.17 -4.82
C LEU A 41 -9.43 12.19 -3.78
N ILE A 42 -9.28 12.99 -2.72
CA ILE A 42 -10.29 13.18 -1.69
C ILE A 42 -11.52 13.90 -2.28
N GLU A 43 -11.32 14.99 -3.02
CA GLU A 43 -12.39 15.74 -3.68
C GLU A 43 -13.17 14.86 -4.66
N GLU A 44 -12.46 14.05 -5.47
CA GLU A 44 -13.08 13.10 -6.38
C GLU A 44 -13.93 12.08 -5.61
N PHE A 45 -13.39 11.45 -4.56
CA PHE A 45 -14.11 10.49 -3.75
C PHE A 45 -15.35 11.12 -3.10
N GLN A 46 -15.24 12.32 -2.54
CA GLN A 46 -16.32 13.04 -1.91
C GLN A 46 -17.43 13.47 -2.90
N SER A 47 -17.10 13.57 -4.20
CA SER A 47 -18.09 13.86 -5.24
C SER A 47 -19.04 12.69 -5.50
N PHE A 48 -18.70 11.48 -5.07
CA PHE A 48 -19.59 10.32 -5.17
C PHE A 48 -20.49 10.23 -3.94
N GLU A 49 -21.78 10.01 -4.16
CA GLU A 49 -22.79 9.79 -3.10
C GLU A 49 -22.72 8.32 -2.62
N ILE A 50 -21.54 7.89 -2.15
CA ILE A 50 -21.29 6.54 -1.63
C ILE A 50 -21.16 6.64 -0.11
N GLU A 51 -22.07 5.97 0.59
CA GLU A 51 -22.06 5.94 2.06
C GLU A 51 -21.63 4.58 2.62
N LYS A 52 -21.78 3.51 1.84
CA LYS A 52 -21.59 2.13 2.30
C LYS A 52 -20.72 1.35 1.35
N LEU A 53 -19.55 0.96 1.85
CA LEU A 53 -18.63 0.04 1.17
C LEU A 53 -18.33 -1.14 2.09
N ARG A 54 -18.31 -2.35 1.52
CA ARG A 54 -17.87 -3.54 2.25
C ARG A 54 -16.38 -3.72 2.22
N THR A 55 -15.73 -3.30 1.11
CA THR A 55 -14.28 -3.43 0.98
C THR A 55 -13.68 -2.14 0.41
N ILE A 56 -12.50 -1.80 0.94
CA ILE A 56 -11.67 -0.71 0.45
C ILE A 56 -10.25 -1.24 0.23
N TYR A 57 -9.64 -0.83 -0.86
CA TYR A 57 -8.26 -1.18 -1.18
C TYR A 57 -7.49 0.06 -1.62
N ILE A 58 -6.43 0.40 -0.91
CA ILE A 58 -5.49 1.45 -1.29
C ILE A 58 -4.22 0.77 -1.80
N GLY A 59 -3.91 0.97 -3.08
CA GLY A 59 -2.78 0.33 -3.73
C GLY A 59 -2.22 1.14 -4.90
N GLY A 60 -1.43 0.50 -5.76
CA GLY A 60 -0.90 1.08 -6.99
C GLY A 60 0.61 1.10 -7.09
N GLY A 61 1.25 2.21 -6.77
CA GLY A 61 2.68 2.34 -6.58
C GLY A 61 3.06 1.76 -5.23
N THR A 62 3.03 2.58 -4.19
CA THR A 62 3.29 2.15 -2.81
C THR A 62 2.65 3.15 -1.83
N PRO A 63 1.45 2.89 -1.32
CA PRO A 63 0.78 3.80 -0.39
C PRO A 63 1.60 4.14 0.87
N SER A 64 2.42 3.21 1.36
CA SER A 64 3.29 3.42 2.53
C SER A 64 4.46 4.41 2.32
N VAL A 65 4.66 4.95 1.11
CA VAL A 65 5.64 6.04 0.89
C VAL A 65 5.07 7.41 1.25
N LEU A 66 3.77 7.51 1.43
CA LEU A 66 3.14 8.74 1.91
C LEU A 66 3.65 9.06 3.33
N SER A 67 3.82 10.33 3.62
CA SER A 67 4.08 10.74 5.00
C SER A 67 2.89 10.37 5.90
N ALA A 68 3.14 10.22 7.18
CA ALA A 68 2.08 9.95 8.16
C ALA A 68 0.93 10.96 8.05
N GLN A 69 1.24 12.25 7.89
CA GLN A 69 0.25 13.30 7.74
C GLN A 69 -0.59 13.16 6.46
N GLN A 70 0.04 12.81 5.32
CA GLN A 70 -0.65 12.60 4.05
C GLN A 70 -1.59 11.40 4.12
N LEU A 71 -1.10 10.30 4.70
CA LEU A 71 -1.86 9.07 4.88
C LEU A 71 -3.04 9.28 5.84
N GLU A 72 -2.81 9.92 6.99
CA GLU A 72 -3.84 10.26 7.98
C GLU A 72 -4.97 11.08 7.34
N ARG A 73 -4.61 12.12 6.55
CA ARG A 73 -5.58 12.96 5.87
C ARG A 73 -6.47 12.16 4.90
N LEU A 74 -5.87 11.28 4.10
CA LEU A 74 -6.63 10.42 3.18
C LEU A 74 -7.56 9.46 3.94
N LEU A 75 -7.03 8.77 4.95
CA LEU A 75 -7.80 7.80 5.74
C LEU A 75 -8.93 8.45 6.52
N THR A 76 -8.70 9.65 7.07
CA THR A 76 -9.73 10.44 7.77
C THR A 76 -10.85 10.85 6.82
N ALA A 77 -10.52 11.38 5.64
CA ALA A 77 -11.52 11.78 4.66
C ALA A 77 -12.39 10.59 4.18
N ILE A 78 -11.79 9.40 4.03
CA ILE A 78 -12.52 8.17 3.70
C ILE A 78 -13.46 7.78 4.85
N ALA A 79 -12.98 7.82 6.08
CA ALA A 79 -13.75 7.44 7.26
C ALA A 79 -14.93 8.40 7.55
N GLU A 80 -14.76 9.69 7.30
CA GLU A 80 -15.82 10.71 7.50
C GLU A 80 -17.00 10.55 6.53
N GLN A 81 -16.77 9.99 5.34
CA GLN A 81 -17.80 9.82 4.33
C GLN A 81 -18.56 8.50 4.47
N LEU A 82 -17.96 7.47 5.05
CA LEU A 82 -18.48 6.10 5.00
C LEU A 82 -19.09 5.66 6.34
N ASP A 83 -20.14 4.86 6.22
CA ASP A 83 -20.65 4.03 7.32
C ASP A 83 -19.69 2.85 7.53
N LEU A 84 -18.81 2.98 8.49
CA LEU A 84 -17.79 1.97 8.80
C LEU A 84 -18.36 0.70 9.45
N GLU A 85 -19.62 0.69 9.92
CA GLU A 85 -20.24 -0.49 10.54
C GLU A 85 -20.42 -1.65 9.54
N VAL A 86 -20.51 -1.32 8.22
CA VAL A 86 -20.66 -2.32 7.16
C VAL A 86 -19.35 -2.69 6.49
N LEU A 87 -18.24 -2.06 6.88
CA LEU A 87 -16.92 -2.30 6.31
C LEU A 87 -16.34 -3.62 6.83
N GLU A 88 -16.05 -4.54 5.91
CA GLU A 88 -15.51 -5.86 6.21
C GLU A 88 -13.98 -5.89 6.08
N GLU A 89 -13.46 -5.28 5.00
CA GLU A 89 -12.03 -5.22 4.73
C GLU A 89 -11.59 -3.84 4.27
N PHE A 90 -10.56 -3.31 4.91
CA PHE A 90 -9.84 -2.13 4.46
C PHE A 90 -8.36 -2.47 4.34
N THR A 91 -7.91 -2.67 3.11
CA THR A 91 -6.54 -3.06 2.79
C THR A 91 -5.71 -1.84 2.38
N VAL A 92 -4.47 -1.80 2.87
CA VAL A 92 -3.42 -0.88 2.40
C VAL A 92 -2.20 -1.68 1.96
N GLU A 93 -1.69 -1.41 0.76
CA GLU A 93 -0.40 -1.93 0.29
C GLU A 93 0.77 -1.21 0.96
N ALA A 94 1.79 -1.98 1.30
CA ALA A 94 3.01 -1.45 1.91
C ALA A 94 4.26 -2.18 1.43
N ASN A 95 5.40 -1.51 1.49
CA ASN A 95 6.71 -2.16 1.35
C ASN A 95 7.41 -2.21 2.72
N PRO A 96 8.17 -3.26 3.01
CA PRO A 96 8.90 -3.38 4.28
C PRO A 96 9.82 -2.19 4.59
N GLY A 97 10.48 -1.62 3.56
CA GLY A 97 11.42 -0.50 3.72
C GLY A 97 10.76 0.87 3.92
N ASP A 98 9.45 1.00 3.64
CA ASP A 98 8.74 2.29 3.64
C ASP A 98 7.82 2.47 4.88
N LEU A 99 7.78 1.50 5.81
CA LEU A 99 6.94 1.53 7.01
C LEU A 99 7.67 2.19 8.18
N SER A 100 7.54 3.51 8.37
CA SER A 100 7.97 4.18 9.60
C SER A 100 7.01 3.89 10.77
N ASP A 101 7.46 4.15 12.01
CA ASP A 101 6.60 3.96 13.19
C ASP A 101 5.39 4.89 13.17
N GLU A 102 5.56 6.11 12.64
CA GLU A 102 4.49 7.07 12.48
C GLU A 102 3.45 6.59 11.46
N VAL A 103 3.87 6.00 10.32
CA VAL A 103 2.98 5.44 9.32
C VAL A 103 2.22 4.24 9.89
N ILE A 104 2.91 3.32 10.59
CA ILE A 104 2.26 2.17 11.25
C ILE A 104 1.23 2.65 12.27
N LYS A 105 1.55 3.69 13.06
CA LYS A 105 0.62 4.26 14.03
C LYS A 105 -0.63 4.82 13.36
N VAL A 106 -0.50 5.59 12.28
CA VAL A 106 -1.65 6.13 11.53
C VAL A 106 -2.52 5.01 10.97
N LEU A 107 -1.92 3.95 10.42
CA LEU A 107 -2.66 2.80 9.94
C LEU A 107 -3.43 2.10 11.07
N ALA A 108 -2.80 1.91 12.23
CA ALA A 108 -3.40 1.24 13.39
C ALA A 108 -4.50 2.07 14.07
N ASP A 109 -4.38 3.40 14.05
CA ASP A 109 -5.39 4.31 14.60
C ASP A 109 -6.60 4.52 13.65
N SER A 110 -6.56 3.97 12.45
CA SER A 110 -7.60 4.09 11.41
C SER A 110 -8.52 2.86 11.33
N ALA A 111 -9.42 2.85 10.33
CA ALA A 111 -10.27 1.71 10.03
C ALA A 111 -9.56 0.61 9.18
N VAL A 112 -8.29 0.77 8.87
CA VAL A 112 -7.48 -0.22 8.13
C VAL A 112 -7.34 -1.48 8.98
N ASN A 113 -7.74 -2.64 8.42
CA ASN A 113 -7.70 -3.91 9.13
C ASN A 113 -6.89 -5.00 8.41
N ARG A 114 -6.31 -4.67 7.24
CA ARG A 114 -5.44 -5.58 6.48
C ARG A 114 -4.27 -4.81 5.85
N ILE A 115 -3.08 -5.40 5.94
CA ILE A 115 -1.87 -4.91 5.25
C ILE A 115 -1.44 -5.93 4.21
N SER A 116 -1.23 -5.49 2.95
CA SER A 116 -0.59 -6.29 1.90
C SER A 116 0.87 -5.86 1.78
N LEU A 117 1.78 -6.73 2.21
CA LEU A 117 3.19 -6.42 2.30
C LEU A 117 3.96 -6.98 1.11
N GLY A 118 4.48 -6.10 0.26
CA GLY A 118 5.22 -6.45 -0.95
C GLY A 118 6.63 -6.97 -0.65
N VAL A 119 6.75 -8.22 -0.24
CA VAL A 119 8.03 -8.88 0.10
C VAL A 119 8.79 -9.36 -1.13
N GLN A 120 8.09 -9.97 -2.07
CA GLN A 120 8.56 -10.53 -3.34
C GLN A 120 9.44 -11.78 -3.17
N THR A 121 10.42 -11.77 -2.30
CA THR A 121 11.32 -12.89 -1.96
C THR A 121 12.05 -12.59 -0.65
N PHE A 122 12.52 -13.62 0.06
CA PHE A 122 13.40 -13.50 1.23
C PHE A 122 14.90 -13.55 0.86
N ASN A 123 15.25 -13.66 -0.41
CA ASN A 123 16.64 -13.69 -0.85
C ASN A 123 17.13 -12.29 -1.20
N ASP A 124 18.05 -11.75 -0.38
CA ASP A 124 18.58 -10.38 -0.53
C ASP A 124 19.28 -10.16 -1.88
N ALA A 125 19.94 -11.17 -2.43
CA ALA A 125 20.59 -11.06 -3.74
C ALA A 125 19.55 -10.94 -4.86
N LEU A 126 18.42 -11.66 -4.75
CA LEU A 126 17.31 -11.53 -5.69
C LEU A 126 16.58 -10.21 -5.50
N LEU A 127 16.33 -9.77 -4.27
CA LEU A 127 15.74 -8.44 -3.99
C LEU A 127 16.53 -7.35 -4.69
N LYS A 128 17.83 -7.34 -4.54
CA LYS A 128 18.72 -6.39 -5.22
C LYS A 128 18.63 -6.51 -6.75
N LYS A 129 18.60 -7.74 -7.30
CA LYS A 129 18.54 -8.00 -8.74
C LYS A 129 17.24 -7.49 -9.37
N ILE A 130 16.13 -7.53 -8.64
CA ILE A 130 14.82 -7.03 -9.12
C ILE A 130 14.57 -5.56 -8.76
N GLY A 131 15.55 -4.89 -8.16
CA GLY A 131 15.47 -3.48 -7.82
C GLY A 131 14.65 -3.21 -6.55
N ARG A 132 14.61 -4.13 -5.60
CA ARG A 132 14.06 -3.87 -4.27
C ARG A 132 15.10 -3.26 -3.34
N THR A 133 14.66 -2.40 -2.43
CA THR A 133 15.53 -1.67 -1.50
C THR A 133 15.55 -2.25 -0.09
N HIS A 134 14.57 -3.08 0.24
CA HIS A 134 14.51 -3.75 1.54
C HIS A 134 15.29 -5.07 1.56
N THR A 135 15.53 -5.58 2.76
CA THR A 135 16.21 -6.86 3.05
C THR A 135 15.27 -7.82 3.76
N GLU A 136 15.64 -9.12 3.81
CA GLU A 136 14.94 -10.13 4.60
C GLU A 136 14.72 -9.70 6.05
N VAL A 137 15.76 -9.14 6.70
CA VAL A 137 15.66 -8.66 8.09
C VAL A 137 14.58 -7.58 8.24
N GLN A 138 14.49 -6.64 7.30
CA GLN A 138 13.46 -5.60 7.33
C GLN A 138 12.05 -6.15 7.12
N VAL A 139 11.90 -7.28 6.42
CA VAL A 139 10.59 -7.96 6.32
C VAL A 139 10.14 -8.44 7.69
N TYR A 140 11.00 -9.17 8.42
CA TYR A 140 10.66 -9.67 9.76
C TYR A 140 10.39 -8.53 10.74
N ASP A 141 11.22 -7.49 10.75
CA ASP A 141 11.01 -6.30 11.56
C ASP A 141 9.64 -5.64 11.28
N SER A 142 9.31 -5.43 10.01
CA SER A 142 8.04 -4.83 9.60
C SER A 142 6.83 -5.65 10.07
N VAL A 143 6.88 -6.97 9.88
CA VAL A 143 5.82 -7.87 10.34
C VAL A 143 5.67 -7.83 11.87
N GLU A 144 6.80 -7.83 12.61
CA GLU A 144 6.78 -7.75 14.08
C GLU A 144 6.17 -6.43 14.56
N ARG A 145 6.56 -5.30 13.96
CA ARG A 145 6.04 -3.95 14.28
C ARG A 145 4.55 -3.83 13.96
N LEU A 146 4.09 -4.33 12.81
CA LEU A 146 2.68 -4.38 12.46
C LEU A 146 1.87 -5.22 13.44
N LYS A 147 2.38 -6.40 13.83
CA LYS A 147 1.72 -7.24 14.86
C LYS A 147 1.65 -6.56 16.21
N LYS A 148 2.72 -5.89 16.65
CA LYS A 148 2.72 -5.08 17.89
C LYS A 148 1.72 -3.93 17.85
N ALA A 149 1.48 -3.37 16.66
CA ALA A 149 0.47 -2.34 16.44
C ALA A 149 -0.97 -2.87 16.36
N GLY A 150 -1.19 -4.20 16.41
CA GLY A 150 -2.50 -4.82 16.46
C GLY A 150 -3.00 -5.41 15.13
N PHE A 151 -2.19 -5.40 14.05
CA PHE A 151 -2.59 -6.03 12.80
C PHE A 151 -2.51 -7.55 12.87
N GLU A 152 -3.65 -8.22 12.76
CA GLU A 152 -3.75 -9.68 12.69
C GLU A 152 -3.78 -10.18 11.23
N ASN A 153 -4.31 -9.37 10.30
CA ASN A 153 -4.43 -9.72 8.89
C ASN A 153 -3.31 -9.06 8.07
N ILE A 154 -2.21 -9.78 7.89
CA ILE A 154 -1.04 -9.37 7.11
C ILE A 154 -0.84 -10.39 5.98
N THR A 155 -0.99 -9.93 4.73
CA THR A 155 -0.67 -10.73 3.54
C THR A 155 0.75 -10.42 3.10
N ILE A 156 1.48 -11.44 2.68
CA ILE A 156 2.83 -11.32 2.12
C ILE A 156 2.75 -11.67 0.64
N ASP A 157 3.14 -10.72 -0.22
CA ASP A 157 3.11 -10.89 -1.65
C ASP A 157 4.46 -11.42 -2.14
N PHE A 158 4.43 -12.54 -2.87
CA PHE A 158 5.60 -13.16 -3.47
C PHE A 158 5.57 -13.04 -4.99
N ASN A 159 6.73 -12.83 -5.58
CA ASN A 159 6.94 -12.93 -7.01
C ASN A 159 7.75 -14.22 -7.31
N LEU A 160 7.07 -15.22 -7.85
CA LEU A 160 7.65 -16.54 -8.13
C LEU A 160 8.18 -16.69 -9.57
N CYS A 161 8.00 -15.69 -10.43
CA CYS A 161 8.31 -15.76 -11.85
C CYS A 161 9.70 -15.25 -12.21
N PHE A 162 10.68 -15.32 -11.30
CA PHE A 162 12.07 -15.06 -11.67
C PHE A 162 12.63 -16.31 -12.36
N THR A 163 12.41 -16.41 -13.68
CA THR A 163 13.18 -17.36 -14.47
C THR A 163 14.65 -16.97 -14.35
N TRP A 164 15.44 -17.86 -13.78
CA TRP A 164 16.88 -17.81 -13.90
C TRP A 164 17.18 -17.94 -15.41
N ALA A 165 17.49 -16.83 -16.08
CA ALA A 165 18.32 -16.94 -17.23
C ALA A 165 19.64 -17.52 -16.68
N ASN A 166 19.88 -18.78 -16.95
CA ASN A 166 21.20 -19.33 -16.78
C ASN A 166 22.13 -18.37 -17.53
N ASP A 167 22.96 -17.63 -16.80
CA ASP A 167 24.14 -17.02 -17.39
C ASP A 167 24.93 -18.22 -17.89
N GLY A 168 24.73 -18.56 -19.17
CA GLY A 168 25.46 -19.61 -19.82
C GLY A 168 26.93 -19.22 -19.75
N ASP A 169 27.68 -20.00 -19.00
CA ASP A 169 29.13 -20.01 -19.09
C ASP A 169 29.51 -20.17 -20.57
N GLY A 170 30.13 -19.12 -21.12
CA GLY A 170 30.83 -19.12 -22.37
C GLY A 170 32.26 -18.71 -22.10
#